data_51b7e9ad5180694570747e641f122ff7
#
_entry.id   51b7e9ad5180694570747e641f122ff7
#
_cell.length_a   1.000
_cell.length_b   1.000
_cell.length_c   1.000
_cell.angle_alpha   90.00
_cell.angle_beta   90.00
_cell.angle_gamma   90.00
#
_symmetry.space_group_name_H-M   'P 1'
#
loop_
_entity.id
_entity.type
_entity.pdbx_description
1 polymer ?
#
loop_
_entity_poly.entity_id
_entity_poly.type
_entity_poly.pdbx_seq_one_letter_code
_entity_poly.pdbx_strand_id
1 'polypeptide(L)'
;MKDLTVVIATMALSVALAGCGSDNKSETKTSTSASTSTSTSTSTTSATSATPGAQAKKTIADYVVEAHITETPVHLGDPGSPTINLPTPAGWQTTSDSSTSYGAIAFSQPADPKDPPTISALVSKLTGNVDPAKIIQYAPGELQNLPGYEGSGDGSSSTLSGFNAWQLGGTYMRDGKKRAVAQKTVVIPSGDAVYVLQLNADALESEQGPLMEATSVIDDQTTITT
;
A
#
# COMPACT_ATOMS: atom_id res chain seq x y z
N MET A 1 31.04 14.18 7.14
CA MET A 1 30.61 12.85 7.48
C MET A 1 30.02 12.96 8.88
N LYS A 2 28.71 13.04 8.97
CA LYS A 2 27.96 13.05 10.24
C LYS A 2 26.81 12.08 10.04
N ASP A 3 26.93 10.97 10.74
CA ASP A 3 25.93 9.89 10.75
C ASP A 3 24.65 10.43 11.40
N LEU A 4 23.56 10.41 10.63
CA LEU A 4 22.23 10.75 11.11
C LEU A 4 21.49 9.44 11.40
N THR A 5 21.58 9.03 12.66
CA THR A 5 20.83 7.88 13.17
C THR A 5 19.35 8.27 13.31
N VAL A 6 18.48 7.73 12.45
CA VAL A 6 17.03 7.89 12.57
C VAL A 6 16.53 6.87 13.58
N VAL A 7 16.11 7.35 14.75
CA VAL A 7 15.45 6.56 15.80
C VAL A 7 13.96 6.52 15.48
N ILE A 8 13.46 5.35 15.09
CA ILE A 8 12.02 5.10 14.99
C ILE A 8 11.48 4.88 16.40
N ALA A 9 10.76 5.86 16.93
CA ALA A 9 10.07 5.74 18.20
C ALA A 9 8.74 4.99 18.00
N THR A 10 8.73 3.71 18.35
CA THR A 10 7.50 2.92 18.52
C THR A 10 6.84 3.31 19.83
N MET A 11 5.72 4.03 19.77
CA MET A 11 4.86 4.25 20.94
C MET A 11 4.02 3.01 21.20
N ALA A 12 4.43 2.25 22.19
CA ALA A 12 3.61 1.20 22.78
C ALA A 12 2.61 1.83 23.77
N LEU A 13 1.32 1.77 23.43
CA LEU A 13 0.24 2.17 24.32
C LEU A 13 -0.07 1.00 25.27
N SER A 14 0.42 1.08 26.49
CA SER A 14 0.15 0.11 27.56
C SER A 14 -1.18 0.44 28.24
N VAL A 15 -2.21 -0.37 28.03
CA VAL A 15 -3.45 -0.33 28.82
C VAL A 15 -3.25 -1.18 30.05
N ALA A 16 -3.14 -0.55 31.23
CA ALA A 16 -3.13 -1.19 32.51
C ALA A 16 -4.57 -1.47 32.97
N LEU A 17 -4.95 -2.76 33.02
CA LEU A 17 -6.16 -3.20 33.72
C LEU A 17 -5.74 -3.57 35.16
N ALA A 18 -6.15 -2.76 36.11
CA ALA A 18 -6.06 -3.07 37.52
C ALA A 18 -7.20 -4.04 37.90
N GLY A 19 -6.85 -5.24 38.34
CA GLY A 19 -7.76 -6.21 38.96
C GLY A 19 -7.16 -6.68 40.27
N CYS A 20 -7.76 -6.31 41.41
CA CYS A 20 -7.44 -6.77 42.75
C CYS A 20 -7.83 -8.23 42.95
N GLY A 21 -7.06 -8.98 43.77
CA GLY A 21 -7.58 -10.14 44.50
C GLY A 21 -6.56 -11.14 44.94
N SER A 22 -6.08 -11.02 46.22
CA SER A 22 -5.76 -12.02 47.27
C SER A 22 -4.78 -13.14 47.05
N ASP A 23 -3.68 -13.03 47.83
CA ASP A 23 -2.93 -14.00 48.61
C ASP A 23 -3.09 -15.53 48.34
N ASN A 24 -1.99 -16.25 48.07
CA ASN A 24 -1.42 -17.18 49.03
C ASN A 24 0.00 -17.70 48.61
N LYS A 25 0.80 -17.96 49.65
CA LYS A 25 2.16 -18.31 49.83
C LYS A 25 2.49 -19.78 49.42
N SER A 26 3.63 -20.07 48.81
CA SER A 26 4.65 -21.05 49.19
C SER A 26 5.62 -21.44 48.07
N GLU A 27 6.86 -21.15 48.32
CA GLU A 27 8.16 -21.85 48.18
C GLU A 27 8.48 -22.84 47.03
N THR A 28 9.56 -22.50 46.34
CA THR A 28 10.78 -23.28 46.00
C THR A 28 10.68 -24.56 45.16
N LYS A 29 11.27 -24.58 43.97
CA LYS A 29 12.51 -25.28 43.58
C LYS A 29 12.89 -25.10 42.10
N THR A 30 14.18 -24.85 41.94
CA THR A 30 15.00 -24.82 40.73
C THR A 30 14.89 -26.08 39.87
N SER A 31 14.75 -25.92 38.56
CA SER A 31 15.32 -26.86 37.57
C SER A 31 15.48 -26.17 36.21
N THR A 32 16.74 -26.11 35.78
CA THR A 32 17.25 -25.66 34.49
C THR A 32 16.85 -26.64 33.40
N SER A 33 16.21 -26.16 32.34
CA SER A 33 16.18 -26.86 31.06
C SER A 33 16.14 -25.84 29.93
N ALA A 34 17.19 -25.83 29.11
CA ALA A 34 17.34 -25.08 27.91
C ALA A 34 16.34 -25.58 26.86
N SER A 35 15.49 -24.70 26.35
CA SER A 35 14.68 -24.97 25.18
C SER A 35 14.96 -23.89 24.15
N THR A 36 15.52 -24.32 23.04
CA THR A 36 15.78 -23.56 21.81
C THR A 36 14.44 -23.10 21.24
N SER A 37 14.18 -21.80 21.30
CA SER A 37 12.98 -21.21 20.72
C SER A 37 13.29 -20.77 19.29
N THR A 38 12.76 -21.49 18.33
CA THR A 38 12.69 -21.08 16.93
C THR A 38 11.69 -19.94 16.82
N SER A 39 12.16 -18.73 16.55
CA SER A 39 11.31 -17.55 16.36
C SER A 39 10.70 -17.58 14.97
N THR A 40 9.45 -18.02 14.87
CA THR A 40 8.62 -17.82 13.68
C THR A 40 8.11 -16.39 13.71
N SER A 41 8.62 -15.56 12.81
CA SER A 41 8.14 -14.18 12.63
C SER A 41 6.78 -14.21 11.97
N THR A 42 5.72 -14.13 12.75
CA THR A 42 4.35 -13.93 12.25
C THR A 42 4.19 -12.44 11.95
N SER A 43 4.14 -12.08 10.67
CA SER A 43 3.77 -10.74 10.23
C SER A 43 2.30 -10.49 10.59
N THR A 44 2.06 -9.73 11.64
CA THR A 44 0.72 -9.33 12.05
C THR A 44 0.27 -8.19 11.13
N THR A 45 -0.50 -8.52 10.12
CA THR A 45 -1.25 -7.54 9.33
C THR A 45 -2.27 -6.88 10.27
N SER A 46 -2.13 -5.58 10.50
CA SER A 46 -3.07 -4.81 11.31
C SER A 46 -4.42 -4.76 10.60
N ALA A 47 -5.36 -5.55 11.05
CA ALA A 47 -6.75 -5.48 10.60
C ALA A 47 -7.35 -4.13 11.06
N THR A 48 -7.55 -3.21 10.14
CA THR A 48 -8.31 -1.98 10.35
C THR A 48 -9.77 -2.35 10.54
N SER A 49 -10.36 -1.94 11.65
CA SER A 49 -11.77 -2.19 12.00
C SER A 49 -12.70 -1.58 10.96
N ALA A 50 -13.31 -2.40 10.13
CA ALA A 50 -14.38 -2.02 9.23
C ALA A 50 -15.66 -1.74 10.02
N THR A 51 -16.46 -0.78 9.56
CA THR A 51 -17.81 -0.47 10.08
C THR A 51 -18.68 -1.73 10.01
N PRO A 52 -19.44 -2.10 11.08
CA PRO A 52 -20.28 -3.29 11.06
C PRO A 52 -21.42 -3.14 10.05
N GLY A 53 -21.39 -3.89 8.97
CA GLY A 53 -22.52 -3.98 8.04
C GLY A 53 -22.21 -4.29 6.57
N ALA A 54 -21.07 -3.93 6.04
CA ALA A 54 -20.66 -4.30 4.68
C ALA A 54 -19.58 -5.39 4.74
N GLN A 55 -19.78 -6.51 4.04
CA GLN A 55 -18.72 -7.49 3.85
C GLN A 55 -17.56 -6.82 3.11
N ALA A 56 -16.34 -6.99 3.63
CA ALA A 56 -15.15 -6.49 2.97
C ALA A 56 -15.07 -7.04 1.53
N LYS A 57 -14.74 -6.17 0.60
CA LYS A 57 -14.53 -6.55 -0.79
C LYS A 57 -13.22 -7.33 -0.92
N LYS A 58 -13.23 -8.36 -1.77
CA LYS A 58 -12.04 -9.13 -2.05
C LYS A 58 -10.99 -8.26 -2.76
N THR A 59 -9.75 -8.36 -2.32
CA THR A 59 -8.60 -7.60 -2.81
C THR A 59 -7.67 -8.45 -3.68
N ILE A 60 -6.70 -7.82 -4.34
CA ILE A 60 -5.61 -8.53 -5.04
C ILE A 60 -4.81 -9.37 -4.05
N ALA A 61 -4.54 -8.86 -2.85
CA ALA A 61 -3.82 -9.60 -1.81
C ALA A 61 -4.55 -10.88 -1.40
N ASP A 62 -5.88 -10.84 -1.26
CA ASP A 62 -6.69 -12.03 -0.98
C ASP A 62 -6.59 -13.06 -2.10
N TYR A 63 -6.60 -12.61 -3.36
CA TYR A 63 -6.44 -13.48 -4.52
C TYR A 63 -5.07 -14.13 -4.55
N VAL A 64 -4.00 -13.37 -4.29
CA VAL A 64 -2.62 -13.87 -4.23
C VAL A 64 -2.49 -14.99 -3.21
N VAL A 65 -3.05 -14.80 -2.01
CA VAL A 65 -3.04 -15.81 -0.94
C VAL A 65 -3.85 -17.05 -1.32
N GLU A 66 -5.09 -16.89 -1.79
CA GLU A 66 -5.98 -18.00 -2.14
C GLU A 66 -5.47 -18.84 -3.31
N ALA A 67 -4.85 -18.21 -4.31
CA ALA A 67 -4.31 -18.89 -5.48
C ALA A 67 -2.88 -19.43 -5.28
N HIS A 68 -2.31 -19.27 -4.06
CA HIS A 68 -0.93 -19.66 -3.74
C HIS A 68 0.11 -19.06 -4.71
N ILE A 69 -0.11 -17.81 -5.10
CA ILE A 69 0.79 -17.03 -5.96
C ILE A 69 1.94 -16.52 -5.11
N THR A 70 3.17 -16.58 -5.64
CA THR A 70 4.32 -15.96 -5.00
C THR A 70 4.40 -14.51 -5.44
N GLU A 71 4.37 -13.59 -4.47
CA GLU A 71 4.54 -12.17 -4.67
C GLU A 71 5.92 -11.72 -4.18
N THR A 72 6.60 -10.93 -5.00
CA THR A 72 7.90 -10.32 -4.67
C THR A 72 7.85 -8.83 -4.98
N PRO A 73 8.12 -7.94 -4.01
CA PRO A 73 8.25 -6.51 -4.29
C PRO A 73 9.37 -6.26 -5.31
N VAL A 74 9.17 -5.25 -6.16
CA VAL A 74 10.12 -4.83 -7.19
C VAL A 74 10.50 -3.37 -6.93
N HIS A 75 11.80 -3.10 -6.93
CA HIS A 75 12.35 -1.76 -6.76
C HIS A 75 12.90 -1.22 -8.09
N LEU A 76 13.08 0.07 -8.16
CA LEU A 76 13.66 0.72 -9.32
C LEU A 76 15.08 0.16 -9.62
N GLY A 77 15.28 -0.38 -10.81
CA GLY A 77 16.55 -0.95 -11.24
C GLY A 77 16.77 -2.43 -10.92
N ASP A 78 15.78 -3.12 -10.36
CA ASP A 78 15.86 -4.56 -10.12
C ASP A 78 16.06 -5.32 -11.44
N PRO A 79 17.05 -6.23 -11.53
CA PRO A 79 17.35 -6.94 -12.76
C PRO A 79 16.18 -7.80 -13.26
N GLY A 80 15.88 -7.70 -14.56
CA GLY A 80 14.82 -8.51 -15.20
C GLY A 80 13.39 -8.06 -14.88
N SER A 81 13.22 -6.92 -14.22
CA SER A 81 11.93 -6.27 -14.07
C SER A 81 11.64 -5.31 -15.22
N PRO A 82 10.36 -5.01 -15.51
CA PRO A 82 10.00 -3.96 -16.44
C PRO A 82 10.60 -2.60 -16.02
N THR A 83 11.07 -1.83 -17.00
CA THR A 83 11.48 -0.45 -16.78
C THR A 83 10.24 0.42 -16.86
N ILE A 84 9.91 1.11 -15.75
CA ILE A 84 8.78 2.02 -15.66
C ILE A 84 9.33 3.43 -15.45
N ASN A 85 9.16 4.29 -16.44
CA ASN A 85 9.55 5.69 -16.35
C ASN A 85 8.31 6.52 -15.96
N LEU A 86 8.30 6.98 -14.72
CA LEU A 86 7.25 7.83 -14.18
C LEU A 86 7.65 9.30 -14.33
N PRO A 87 6.81 10.17 -14.92
CA PRO A 87 7.10 11.60 -14.98
C PRO A 87 6.98 12.22 -13.59
N THR A 88 7.69 13.32 -13.38
CA THR A 88 7.46 14.20 -12.23
C THR A 88 6.68 15.43 -12.72
N PRO A 89 5.38 15.54 -12.42
CA PRO A 89 4.55 16.66 -12.85
C PRO A 89 5.06 18.01 -12.32
N ALA A 90 4.72 19.10 -12.99
CA ALA A 90 5.07 20.45 -12.55
C ALA A 90 4.52 20.71 -11.14
N GLY A 91 5.34 21.27 -10.26
CA GLY A 91 4.98 21.50 -8.85
C GLY A 91 5.08 20.28 -7.94
N TRP A 92 5.51 19.15 -8.45
CA TRP A 92 5.78 17.93 -7.68
C TRP A 92 7.28 17.66 -7.56
N GLN A 93 7.67 16.89 -6.58
CA GLN A 93 9.07 16.49 -6.36
C GLN A 93 9.14 15.02 -5.91
N THR A 94 10.21 14.34 -6.30
CA THR A 94 10.47 12.99 -5.83
C THR A 94 10.73 12.98 -4.33
N THR A 95 10.20 11.96 -3.66
CA THR A 95 10.48 11.74 -2.23
C THR A 95 11.58 10.69 -2.07
N SER A 96 12.33 10.78 -0.98
CA SER A 96 13.43 9.84 -0.68
C SER A 96 12.97 8.50 -0.09
N ASP A 97 11.66 8.30 0.07
CA ASP A 97 11.10 7.07 0.68
C ASP A 97 10.96 5.96 -0.37
N SER A 98 12.11 5.55 -0.91
CA SER A 98 12.20 4.48 -1.92
C SER A 98 12.37 3.07 -1.31
N SER A 99 12.35 2.93 0.02
CA SER A 99 12.58 1.63 0.66
C SER A 99 11.40 0.66 0.54
N THR A 100 10.20 1.19 0.30
CA THR A 100 8.96 0.41 0.23
C THR A 100 8.19 0.61 -1.08
N SER A 101 8.61 1.54 -1.94
CA SER A 101 7.93 1.86 -3.19
C SER A 101 8.91 1.82 -4.37
N TYR A 102 8.41 1.56 -5.57
CA TYR A 102 9.16 1.70 -6.81
C TYR A 102 9.53 3.17 -7.08
N GLY A 103 8.67 4.11 -6.64
CA GLY A 103 8.88 5.54 -6.67
C GLY A 103 7.73 6.27 -5.99
N ALA A 104 8.01 7.48 -5.50
CA ALA A 104 7.00 8.34 -4.91
C ALA A 104 7.31 9.81 -5.17
N ILE A 105 6.24 10.59 -5.33
CA ILE A 105 6.30 12.04 -5.48
C ILE A 105 5.34 12.71 -4.50
N ALA A 106 5.68 13.93 -4.09
CA ALA A 106 4.84 14.77 -3.26
C ALA A 106 4.69 16.17 -3.86
N PHE A 107 3.55 16.80 -3.64
CA PHE A 107 3.30 18.17 -4.06
C PHE A 107 4.19 19.13 -3.27
N SER A 108 4.84 20.08 -3.97
CA SER A 108 5.86 20.95 -3.38
C SER A 108 5.30 22.13 -2.59
N GLN A 109 4.01 22.46 -2.80
CA GLN A 109 3.35 23.60 -2.19
C GLN A 109 2.04 23.20 -1.50
N PRO A 110 2.05 22.22 -0.58
CA PRO A 110 0.86 21.75 0.10
C PRO A 110 0.31 22.80 1.06
N ALA A 111 -1.00 22.74 1.32
CA ALA A 111 -1.63 23.56 2.35
C ALA A 111 -1.15 23.17 3.76
N ASP A 112 -0.89 21.88 4.00
CA ASP A 112 -0.25 21.37 5.21
C ASP A 112 1.09 20.68 4.83
N PRO A 113 2.25 21.27 5.17
CA PRO A 113 3.56 20.68 4.88
C PRO A 113 3.81 19.29 5.52
N LYS A 114 3.02 18.92 6.53
CA LYS A 114 3.11 17.61 7.20
C LYS A 114 2.23 16.55 6.58
N ASP A 115 1.30 16.93 5.70
CA ASP A 115 0.35 16.03 5.05
C ASP A 115 0.18 16.42 3.56
N PRO A 116 1.27 16.45 2.78
CA PRO A 116 1.21 16.85 1.37
C PRO A 116 0.44 15.83 0.52
N PRO A 117 -0.18 16.26 -0.58
CA PRO A 117 -0.61 15.36 -1.63
C PRO A 117 0.53 14.46 -2.10
N THR A 118 0.29 13.16 -2.22
CA THR A 118 1.30 12.17 -2.61
C THR A 118 0.80 11.25 -3.71
N ILE A 119 1.72 10.80 -4.55
CA ILE A 119 1.49 9.72 -5.50
C ILE A 119 2.65 8.73 -5.33
N SER A 120 2.32 7.47 -5.05
CA SER A 120 3.29 6.39 -4.94
C SER A 120 3.06 5.31 -5.98
N ALA A 121 4.15 4.73 -6.47
CA ALA A 121 4.15 3.58 -7.36
C ALA A 121 4.65 2.36 -6.58
N LEU A 122 3.84 1.33 -6.50
CA LEU A 122 4.21 0.02 -5.96
C LEU A 122 4.27 -0.95 -7.13
N VAL A 123 5.31 -1.77 -7.18
CA VAL A 123 5.45 -2.81 -8.21
C VAL A 123 5.68 -4.14 -7.53
N SER A 124 4.87 -5.13 -7.90
CA SER A 124 5.01 -6.51 -7.45
C SER A 124 5.20 -7.43 -8.65
N LYS A 125 6.12 -8.38 -8.52
CA LYS A 125 6.27 -9.53 -9.42
C LYS A 125 5.45 -10.69 -8.87
N LEU A 126 4.52 -11.18 -9.67
CA LEU A 126 3.68 -12.33 -9.34
C LEU A 126 4.14 -13.54 -10.18
N THR A 127 4.40 -14.67 -9.51
CA THR A 127 4.78 -15.94 -10.17
C THR A 127 3.90 -17.08 -9.68
N GLY A 128 3.69 -18.06 -10.56
CA GLY A 128 2.77 -19.18 -10.35
C GLY A 128 1.60 -19.14 -11.32
N ASN A 129 0.46 -19.69 -10.91
CA ASN A 129 -0.75 -19.68 -11.75
C ASN A 129 -1.51 -18.36 -11.65
N VAL A 130 -0.93 -17.30 -12.20
CA VAL A 130 -1.49 -15.94 -12.15
C VAL A 130 -2.48 -15.74 -13.29
N ASP A 131 -3.73 -15.40 -12.95
CA ASP A 131 -4.75 -14.95 -13.91
C ASP A 131 -4.81 -13.41 -13.92
N PRO A 132 -4.34 -12.75 -15.00
CA PRO A 132 -4.39 -11.29 -15.13
C PRO A 132 -5.80 -10.69 -14.98
N ALA A 133 -6.84 -11.43 -15.41
CA ALA A 133 -8.21 -10.95 -15.30
C ALA A 133 -8.67 -10.87 -13.84
N LYS A 134 -8.15 -11.74 -12.97
CA LYS A 134 -8.45 -11.71 -11.54
C LYS A 134 -7.82 -10.50 -10.84
N ILE A 135 -6.63 -10.08 -11.28
CA ILE A 135 -6.00 -8.86 -10.75
C ILE A 135 -6.90 -7.66 -11.04
N ILE A 136 -7.34 -7.49 -12.28
CA ILE A 136 -8.27 -6.43 -12.67
C ILE A 136 -9.61 -6.53 -11.92
N GLN A 137 -10.14 -7.75 -11.76
CA GLN A 137 -11.41 -7.98 -11.06
C GLN A 137 -11.38 -7.53 -9.59
N TYR A 138 -10.23 -7.74 -8.91
CA TYR A 138 -10.10 -7.45 -7.47
C TYR A 138 -9.42 -6.13 -7.15
N ALA A 139 -8.92 -5.40 -8.15
CA ALA A 139 -8.32 -4.08 -7.98
C ALA A 139 -9.22 -3.07 -7.21
N PRO A 140 -10.55 -3.01 -7.43
CA PRO A 140 -11.40 -2.07 -6.70
C PRO A 140 -11.45 -2.29 -5.20
N GLY A 141 -11.26 -3.55 -4.74
CA GLY A 141 -11.45 -3.93 -3.34
C GLY A 141 -10.57 -3.17 -2.37
N GLU A 142 -9.38 -2.76 -2.78
CA GLU A 142 -8.44 -2.05 -1.90
C GLU A 142 -8.99 -0.68 -1.49
N LEU A 143 -9.46 0.13 -2.45
CA LEU A 143 -10.05 1.43 -2.14
C LEU A 143 -11.43 1.30 -1.49
N GLN A 144 -12.26 0.35 -1.95
CA GLN A 144 -13.61 0.15 -1.43
C GLN A 144 -13.64 -0.31 0.03
N ASN A 145 -12.52 -0.87 0.53
CA ASN A 145 -12.37 -1.25 1.94
C ASN A 145 -11.84 -0.13 2.83
N LEU A 146 -11.51 1.04 2.28
CA LEU A 146 -11.08 2.18 3.08
C LEU A 146 -12.21 2.69 3.97
N PRO A 147 -11.91 3.18 5.19
CA PRO A 147 -12.93 3.70 6.10
C PRO A 147 -13.76 4.83 5.49
N GLY A 148 -15.08 4.65 5.42
CA GLY A 148 -15.98 5.67 4.86
C GLY A 148 -15.73 5.98 3.39
N TYR A 149 -15.27 5.01 2.60
CA TYR A 149 -15.07 5.19 1.17
C TYR A 149 -16.37 5.58 0.46
N GLU A 150 -16.29 6.65 -0.31
CA GLU A 150 -17.35 7.15 -1.18
C GLU A 150 -16.79 7.34 -2.59
N GLY A 151 -17.21 6.51 -3.53
CA GLY A 151 -16.78 6.57 -4.93
C GLY A 151 -17.91 6.21 -5.90
N SER A 152 -17.72 6.50 -7.18
CA SER A 152 -18.70 6.19 -8.24
C SER A 152 -18.51 4.75 -8.74
N GLY A 153 -19.16 3.79 -8.09
CA GLY A 153 -19.20 2.38 -8.54
C GLY A 153 -17.87 1.64 -8.32
N ASP A 154 -17.61 0.66 -9.19
CA ASP A 154 -16.44 -0.22 -9.09
C ASP A 154 -15.22 0.26 -9.89
N GLY A 155 -15.26 1.48 -10.44
CA GLY A 155 -14.21 2.02 -11.30
C GLY A 155 -14.42 1.73 -12.77
N SER A 156 -13.36 1.86 -13.56
CA SER A 156 -13.42 1.68 -15.01
C SER A 156 -12.15 1.05 -15.57
N SER A 157 -12.30 0.35 -16.69
CA SER A 157 -11.17 -0.13 -17.48
C SER A 157 -10.39 1.05 -18.06
N SER A 158 -9.07 0.91 -18.11
CA SER A 158 -8.13 1.90 -18.62
C SER A 158 -6.93 1.22 -19.24
N THR A 159 -5.99 2.01 -19.70
CA THR A 159 -4.65 1.54 -20.12
C THR A 159 -3.58 2.46 -19.57
N LEU A 160 -2.35 1.97 -19.45
CA LEU A 160 -1.17 2.78 -19.19
C LEU A 160 -0.03 2.23 -20.05
N SER A 161 0.57 3.08 -20.89
CA SER A 161 1.63 2.64 -21.83
C SER A 161 1.26 1.40 -22.66
N GLY A 162 -0.02 1.25 -23.02
CA GLY A 162 -0.55 0.12 -23.81
C GLY A 162 -0.88 -1.15 -23.00
N PHE A 163 -0.59 -1.20 -21.70
CA PHE A 163 -0.97 -2.30 -20.82
C PHE A 163 -2.37 -2.12 -20.23
N ASN A 164 -3.09 -3.23 -20.04
CA ASN A 164 -4.41 -3.21 -19.43
C ASN A 164 -4.34 -2.70 -18.00
N ALA A 165 -5.26 -1.82 -17.66
CA ALA A 165 -5.37 -1.24 -16.33
C ALA A 165 -6.82 -1.14 -15.86
N TRP A 166 -6.96 -1.00 -14.55
CA TRP A 166 -8.20 -0.62 -13.88
C TRP A 166 -7.97 0.62 -13.03
N GLN A 167 -8.89 1.56 -13.08
CA GLN A 167 -8.79 2.79 -12.30
C GLN A 167 -10.04 3.02 -11.46
N LEU A 168 -9.83 3.51 -10.26
CA LEU A 168 -10.87 3.83 -9.30
C LEU A 168 -10.46 5.06 -8.50
N GLY A 169 -11.42 5.91 -8.17
CA GLY A 169 -11.19 7.07 -7.31
C GLY A 169 -12.42 7.39 -6.48
N GLY A 170 -12.22 8.16 -5.44
CA GLY A 170 -13.27 8.56 -4.52
C GLY A 170 -12.72 9.39 -3.37
N THR A 171 -13.47 9.41 -2.29
CA THR A 171 -13.05 10.01 -1.02
C THR A 171 -13.15 8.97 0.10
N TYR A 172 -12.40 9.18 1.18
CA TYR A 172 -12.46 8.32 2.36
C TYR A 172 -12.08 9.13 3.61
N MET A 173 -12.22 8.52 4.78
CA MET A 173 -11.89 9.16 6.06
C MET A 173 -10.59 8.61 6.63
N ARG A 174 -9.63 9.49 6.94
CA ARG A 174 -8.40 9.15 7.68
C ARG A 174 -8.14 10.21 8.74
N ASP A 175 -8.00 9.77 9.99
CA ASP A 175 -7.73 10.62 11.16
C ASP A 175 -8.73 11.80 11.31
N GLY A 176 -10.01 11.52 11.01
CA GLY A 176 -11.08 12.51 11.05
C GLY A 176 -11.09 13.53 9.90
N LYS A 177 -10.18 13.38 8.92
CA LYS A 177 -10.11 14.23 7.73
C LYS A 177 -10.67 13.50 6.51
N LYS A 178 -11.46 14.20 5.69
CA LYS A 178 -11.90 13.68 4.39
C LYS A 178 -10.77 13.86 3.37
N ARG A 179 -10.47 12.78 2.64
CA ARG A 179 -9.36 12.71 1.68
C ARG A 179 -9.86 12.28 0.31
N ALA A 180 -9.27 12.82 -0.72
CA ALA A 180 -9.40 12.32 -2.08
C ALA A 180 -8.37 11.21 -2.29
N VAL A 181 -8.80 10.12 -2.91
CA VAL A 181 -7.95 8.96 -3.23
C VAL A 181 -8.23 8.50 -4.66
N ALA A 182 -7.17 8.10 -5.36
CA ALA A 182 -7.29 7.42 -6.65
C ALA A 182 -6.25 6.31 -6.74
N GLN A 183 -6.60 5.23 -7.43
CA GLN A 183 -5.71 4.12 -7.72
C GLN A 183 -5.82 3.72 -9.18
N LYS A 184 -4.69 3.45 -9.81
CA LYS A 184 -4.60 2.76 -11.10
C LYS A 184 -3.77 1.51 -10.93
N THR A 185 -4.37 0.35 -11.20
CA THR A 185 -3.72 -0.95 -11.18
C THR A 185 -3.44 -1.39 -12.62
N VAL A 186 -2.19 -1.59 -12.97
CA VAL A 186 -1.74 -1.96 -14.32
C VAL A 186 -1.18 -3.37 -14.29
N VAL A 187 -1.60 -4.19 -15.24
CA VAL A 187 -1.15 -5.59 -15.38
C VAL A 187 -0.14 -5.68 -16.52
N ILE A 188 1.08 -6.10 -16.22
CA ILE A 188 2.22 -6.12 -17.14
C ILE A 188 2.72 -7.56 -17.28
N PRO A 189 2.27 -8.34 -18.28
CA PRO A 189 2.82 -9.66 -18.56
C PRO A 189 4.27 -9.53 -19.06
N SER A 190 5.19 -10.32 -18.51
CA SER A 190 6.58 -10.35 -18.95
C SER A 190 7.19 -11.73 -18.69
N GLY A 191 7.46 -12.48 -19.76
CA GLY A 191 7.93 -13.87 -19.68
C GLY A 191 6.93 -14.75 -18.93
N ASP A 192 7.43 -15.49 -17.94
CA ASP A 192 6.62 -16.40 -17.09
C ASP A 192 6.04 -15.70 -15.86
N ALA A 193 6.17 -14.38 -15.76
CA ALA A 193 5.68 -13.60 -14.64
C ALA A 193 4.64 -12.56 -15.08
N VAL A 194 3.81 -12.14 -14.14
CA VAL A 194 2.95 -10.96 -14.27
C VAL A 194 3.41 -9.93 -13.27
N TYR A 195 3.74 -8.73 -13.74
CA TYR A 195 4.01 -7.61 -12.86
C TYR A 195 2.74 -6.79 -12.67
N VAL A 196 2.54 -6.30 -11.47
CA VAL A 196 1.43 -5.41 -11.11
C VAL A 196 2.01 -4.08 -10.65
N LEU A 197 1.70 -3.03 -11.39
CA LEU A 197 1.99 -1.65 -10.97
C LEU A 197 0.72 -1.07 -10.37
N GLN A 198 0.81 -0.59 -9.14
CA GLN A 198 -0.24 0.20 -8.49
C GLN A 198 0.25 1.63 -8.30
N LEU A 199 -0.44 2.57 -8.94
CA LEU A 199 -0.27 4.01 -8.74
C LEU A 199 -1.33 4.45 -7.74
N ASN A 200 -0.90 4.86 -6.55
CA ASN A 200 -1.76 5.28 -5.46
C ASN A 200 -1.60 6.78 -5.22
N ALA A 201 -2.68 7.52 -5.40
CA ALA A 201 -2.74 8.96 -5.22
C ALA A 201 -3.63 9.30 -4.02
N ASP A 202 -3.16 10.17 -3.13
CA ASP A 202 -3.84 10.54 -1.88
C ASP A 202 -3.58 12.01 -1.53
N ALA A 203 -4.64 12.73 -1.14
CA ALA A 203 -4.56 14.12 -0.72
C ALA A 203 -5.71 14.47 0.23
N LEU A 204 -5.61 15.56 0.96
CA LEU A 204 -6.80 16.18 1.56
C LEU A 204 -7.81 16.50 0.45
N GLU A 205 -9.12 16.37 0.71
CA GLU A 205 -10.17 16.66 -0.27
C GLU A 205 -10.04 18.09 -0.84
N SER A 206 -9.62 19.05 -0.02
CA SER A 206 -9.37 20.44 -0.44
C SER A 206 -8.20 20.59 -1.42
N GLU A 207 -7.33 19.58 -1.54
CA GLU A 207 -6.17 19.57 -2.44
C GLU A 207 -6.34 18.55 -3.59
N GLN A 208 -7.58 18.15 -3.86
CA GLN A 208 -7.90 17.24 -4.97
C GLN A 208 -7.47 17.79 -6.34
N GLY A 209 -7.52 19.12 -6.56
CA GLY A 209 -7.16 19.75 -7.85
C GLY A 209 -5.74 19.38 -8.30
N PRO A 210 -4.69 19.76 -7.54
CA PRO A 210 -3.31 19.38 -7.88
C PRO A 210 -3.11 17.86 -8.05
N LEU A 211 -3.81 17.03 -7.26
CA LEU A 211 -3.75 15.58 -7.37
C LEU A 211 -4.28 15.08 -8.72
N MET A 212 -5.43 15.58 -9.16
CA MET A 212 -6.06 15.21 -10.44
C MET A 212 -5.20 15.63 -11.63
N GLU A 213 -4.62 16.85 -11.59
CA GLU A 213 -3.71 17.31 -12.64
C GLU A 213 -2.46 16.42 -12.74
N ALA A 214 -1.88 16.05 -11.60
CA ALA A 214 -0.71 15.19 -11.57
C ALA A 214 -1.00 13.77 -12.07
N THR A 215 -2.13 13.17 -11.69
CA THR A 215 -2.52 11.85 -12.20
C THR A 215 -2.73 11.84 -13.70
N SER A 216 -3.27 12.93 -14.28
CA SER A 216 -3.40 13.07 -15.74
C SER A 216 -2.04 13.08 -16.44
N VAL A 217 -1.07 13.84 -15.92
CA VAL A 217 0.30 13.87 -16.48
C VAL A 217 0.95 12.49 -16.39
N ILE A 218 0.76 11.77 -15.29
CA ILE A 218 1.27 10.41 -15.12
C ILE A 218 0.64 9.47 -16.15
N ASP A 219 -0.66 9.55 -16.34
CA ASP A 219 -1.37 8.73 -17.32
C ASP A 219 -0.88 8.97 -18.76
N ASP A 220 -0.64 10.22 -19.13
CA ASP A 220 -0.26 10.61 -20.48
C ASP A 220 1.22 10.32 -20.80
N GLN A 221 2.11 10.38 -19.81
CA GLN A 221 3.55 10.40 -20.04
C GLN A 221 4.32 9.19 -19.48
N THR A 222 3.67 8.33 -18.70
CA THR A 222 4.32 7.11 -18.21
C THR A 222 4.65 6.16 -19.37
N THR A 223 5.88 5.66 -19.39
CA THR A 223 6.30 4.62 -20.33
C THR A 223 6.72 3.36 -19.60
N ILE A 224 6.32 2.20 -20.12
CA ILE A 224 6.63 0.88 -19.58
C ILE A 224 7.27 0.04 -20.69
N THR A 225 8.44 -0.54 -20.40
CA THR A 225 9.16 -1.43 -21.31
C THR A 225 9.46 -2.75 -20.58
N THR A 226 9.13 -3.89 -21.21
CA THR A 226 9.35 -5.26 -20.69
C THR A 226 10.50 -5.94 -21.39
#